data_4fd814ce7252af238a05b8c9602c4ac6
#
_entry.id   4fd814ce7252af238a05b8c9602c4ac6
#
_cell.length_a   1.000
_cell.length_b   1.000
_cell.length_c   1.000
_cell.angle_alpha   90.00
_cell.angle_beta   90.00
_cell.angle_gamma   90.00
#
_symmetry.space_group_name_H-M   'P 1'
#
loop_
_entity.id
_entity.type
_entity.pdbx_description
1 polymer ?
#
loop_
_entity_poly.entity_id
_entity_poly.type
_entity_poly.pdbx_seq_one_letter_code
_entity_poly.pdbx_strand_id
1 'polypeptide(L)'
;IYYIDLLMIKSKFIFSILLVFLISINQYSQEDRRVITTAVPFLLISSDARASGLGDQGVSTSSDNFSQHWNQSKYLFSESDTGIGFSYTPYLSSVVSDVFLGNLTYFKRRSERSVWSFSLKYFSLGEIDILENPLDIPVVESPNEFTIDAGYGLKLSDNFSMGITARFLLSDVKLQSFNSETEVATSFAVDISGFFQSNTFQLGDNDAIYRAGFNISNLGPKMKYSELGEENFIPSNLRIGNGIEFIYDSNNSLALSIEINKLLVPTPNIPVYGPDGSTIISYSQPNIGFLSGIFKSFNDAPDGFSEELKELTYSLGLEYSFNNVFFLR
;
A
#
# COMPACT_ATOMS: atom_id res chain seq x y z
N ILE A 1 -48.45 -5.49 4.15
CA ILE A 1 -48.05 -4.94 5.47
C ILE A 1 -47.15 -5.96 6.21
N TYR A 2 -47.55 -7.23 6.39
CA TYR A 2 -46.73 -8.24 7.09
C TYR A 2 -45.34 -8.50 6.51
N TYR A 3 -45.17 -8.38 5.19
CA TYR A 3 -43.88 -8.61 4.53
C TYR A 3 -42.88 -7.47 4.74
N ILE A 4 -43.36 -6.23 4.85
CA ILE A 4 -42.55 -5.04 5.11
C ILE A 4 -42.06 -5.03 6.55
N ASP A 5 -42.91 -5.44 7.49
CA ASP A 5 -42.53 -5.53 8.92
C ASP A 5 -41.48 -6.62 9.16
N LEU A 6 -41.54 -7.74 8.44
CA LEU A 6 -40.57 -8.83 8.54
C LEU A 6 -39.19 -8.42 7.94
N LEU A 7 -39.18 -7.65 6.85
CA LEU A 7 -37.97 -7.08 6.26
C LEU A 7 -37.31 -6.04 7.17
N MET A 8 -38.12 -5.17 7.81
CA MET A 8 -37.62 -4.18 8.76
C MET A 8 -37.04 -4.83 10.03
N ILE A 9 -37.62 -5.92 10.50
CA ILE A 9 -37.10 -6.65 11.67
C ILE A 9 -35.77 -7.34 11.33
N LYS A 10 -35.65 -7.97 10.14
CA LYS A 10 -34.39 -8.57 9.69
C LYS A 10 -33.31 -7.52 9.48
N SER A 11 -33.63 -6.36 8.90
CA SER A 11 -32.70 -5.25 8.72
C SER A 11 -32.19 -4.69 10.05
N LYS A 12 -33.06 -4.49 11.04
CA LYS A 12 -32.69 -4.04 12.39
C LYS A 12 -31.82 -5.06 13.11
N PHE A 13 -32.08 -6.35 12.93
CA PHE A 13 -31.29 -7.42 13.54
C PHE A 13 -29.89 -7.52 12.93
N ILE A 14 -29.77 -7.40 11.60
CA ILE A 14 -28.49 -7.36 10.89
C ILE A 14 -27.68 -6.11 11.31
N PHE A 15 -28.34 -4.95 11.39
CA PHE A 15 -27.71 -3.71 11.83
C PHE A 15 -27.24 -3.79 13.29
N SER A 16 -28.01 -4.43 14.17
CA SER A 16 -27.61 -4.65 15.58
C SER A 16 -26.42 -5.61 15.69
N ILE A 17 -26.36 -6.67 14.89
CA ILE A 17 -25.21 -7.58 14.84
C ILE A 17 -23.95 -6.85 14.33
N LEU A 18 -24.09 -6.04 13.30
CA LEU A 18 -22.99 -5.22 12.77
C LEU A 18 -22.48 -4.22 13.81
N LEU A 19 -23.38 -3.60 14.57
CA LEU A 19 -23.05 -2.66 15.65
C LEU A 19 -22.33 -3.35 16.82
N VAL A 20 -22.75 -4.55 17.19
CA VAL A 20 -22.10 -5.36 18.25
C VAL A 20 -20.70 -5.81 17.79
N PHE A 21 -20.51 -6.14 16.52
CA PHE A 21 -19.18 -6.46 15.96
C PHE A 21 -18.23 -5.25 15.98
N LEU A 22 -18.74 -4.03 15.75
CA LEU A 22 -17.95 -2.79 15.82
C LEU A 22 -17.53 -2.40 17.25
N ILE A 23 -18.28 -2.83 18.27
CA ILE A 23 -17.99 -2.49 19.67
C ILE A 23 -17.02 -3.49 20.32
N SER A 24 -16.86 -4.69 19.77
CA SER A 24 -16.03 -5.76 20.35
C SER A 24 -14.55 -5.69 19.95
N ILE A 25 -14.10 -4.66 19.27
CA ILE A 25 -12.67 -4.46 19.02
C ILE A 25 -12.03 -3.96 20.31
N ASN A 26 -11.58 -4.90 21.16
CA ASN A 26 -10.74 -4.58 22.28
C ASN A 26 -9.47 -3.91 21.75
N GLN A 27 -9.31 -2.63 22.03
CA GLN A 27 -8.03 -1.94 21.80
C GLN A 27 -7.06 -2.46 22.87
N TYR A 28 -6.25 -3.43 22.51
CA TYR A 28 -5.10 -3.77 23.31
C TYR A 28 -4.10 -2.62 23.21
N SER A 29 -3.82 -1.99 24.34
CA SER A 29 -2.72 -1.04 24.50
C SER A 29 -1.41 -1.69 24.04
N GLN A 30 -0.57 -0.92 23.38
CA GLN A 30 0.71 -1.33 22.80
C GLN A 30 1.55 -2.13 23.81
N GLU A 31 1.62 -3.44 23.65
CA GLU A 31 2.78 -4.21 24.10
C GLU A 31 4.00 -3.74 23.30
N ASP A 32 5.21 -3.89 23.84
CA ASP A 32 6.50 -3.55 23.20
C ASP A 32 6.63 -4.24 21.83
N ARG A 33 5.94 -3.71 20.83
CA ARG A 33 6.01 -4.23 19.46
C ARG A 33 7.30 -3.74 18.82
N ARG A 34 8.08 -4.66 18.31
CA ARG A 34 9.25 -4.36 17.48
C ARG A 34 8.78 -3.80 16.15
N VAL A 35 8.83 -2.49 16.01
CA VAL A 35 8.41 -1.83 14.77
C VAL A 35 9.42 -2.14 13.69
N ILE A 36 8.97 -2.77 12.60
CA ILE A 36 9.78 -3.00 11.41
C ILE A 36 9.99 -1.66 10.72
N THR A 37 11.24 -1.20 10.68
CA THR A 37 11.62 0.03 10.00
C THR A 37 12.23 -0.28 8.64
N THR A 38 11.94 0.55 7.63
CA THR A 38 12.45 0.40 6.28
C THR A 38 12.97 1.73 5.74
N ALA A 39 13.86 1.66 4.75
CA ALA A 39 14.13 2.79 3.89
C ALA A 39 12.86 3.12 3.07
N VAL A 40 12.72 4.35 2.60
CA VAL A 40 11.67 4.81 1.68
C VAL A 40 10.24 4.35 2.02
N PRO A 41 9.78 4.53 3.28
CA PRO A 41 8.47 4.04 3.74
C PRO A 41 7.29 4.67 2.99
N PHE A 42 7.48 5.80 2.30
CA PHE A 42 6.47 6.46 1.49
C PHE A 42 5.88 5.57 0.38
N LEU A 43 6.60 4.52 -0.01
CA LEU A 43 6.13 3.52 -0.97
C LEU A 43 4.88 2.76 -0.51
N LEU A 44 4.66 2.70 0.80
CA LEU A 44 3.48 2.04 1.38
C LEU A 44 2.28 2.98 1.54
N ILE A 45 2.48 4.30 1.37
CA ILE A 45 1.39 5.29 1.49
C ILE A 45 0.45 5.14 0.30
N SER A 46 -0.85 5.07 0.60
CA SER A 46 -1.90 5.10 -0.43
C SER A 46 -1.80 6.37 -1.27
N SER A 47 -1.77 6.19 -2.58
CA SER A 47 -1.56 7.28 -3.52
C SER A 47 -2.83 7.77 -4.21
N ASP A 48 -3.98 7.23 -3.83
CA ASP A 48 -5.27 7.61 -4.42
C ASP A 48 -6.43 7.54 -3.42
N ALA A 49 -7.42 8.41 -3.64
CA ALA A 49 -8.57 8.55 -2.76
C ALA A 49 -9.50 7.32 -2.76
N ARG A 50 -9.55 6.55 -3.87
CA ARG A 50 -10.38 5.35 -3.94
C ARG A 50 -9.86 4.30 -2.99
N ALA A 51 -8.59 3.96 -3.09
CA ALA A 51 -7.97 2.95 -2.25
C ALA A 51 -7.96 3.37 -0.77
N SER A 52 -7.67 4.65 -0.47
CA SER A 52 -7.76 5.19 0.89
C SER A 52 -9.16 5.05 1.48
N GLY A 53 -10.21 5.32 0.69
CA GLY A 53 -11.61 5.14 1.11
C GLY A 53 -12.01 3.67 1.32
N LEU A 54 -11.24 2.72 0.76
CA LEU A 54 -11.45 1.28 0.90
C LEU A 54 -10.53 0.64 1.95
N GLY A 55 -9.85 1.43 2.79
CA GLY A 55 -8.92 0.92 3.81
C GLY A 55 -7.57 0.49 3.24
N ASP A 56 -7.03 1.28 2.30
CA ASP A 56 -5.72 1.11 1.65
C ASP A 56 -5.58 -0.22 0.91
N GLN A 57 -6.62 -0.61 0.17
CA GLN A 57 -6.62 -1.81 -0.63
C GLN A 57 -6.87 -1.51 -2.12
N GLY A 58 -6.33 -2.35 -2.98
CA GLY A 58 -6.47 -2.16 -4.42
C GLY A 58 -6.04 -3.35 -5.26
N VAL A 59 -5.53 -4.41 -4.66
CA VAL A 59 -4.95 -5.54 -5.40
C VAL A 59 -6.00 -6.34 -6.15
N SER A 60 -7.24 -6.39 -5.64
CA SER A 60 -8.38 -7.15 -6.20
C SER A 60 -9.60 -6.30 -6.56
N THR A 61 -9.54 -4.99 -6.40
CA THR A 61 -10.60 -4.08 -6.88
C THR A 61 -10.64 -4.02 -8.42
N SER A 62 -11.74 -3.51 -9.00
CA SER A 62 -11.79 -3.25 -10.44
C SER A 62 -10.66 -2.33 -10.90
N SER A 63 -10.27 -2.39 -12.17
CA SER A 63 -9.23 -1.55 -12.75
C SER A 63 -9.63 -0.07 -12.71
N ASP A 64 -8.64 0.78 -12.42
CA ASP A 64 -8.73 2.24 -12.46
C ASP A 64 -7.40 2.86 -12.90
N ASN A 65 -7.34 4.19 -12.99
CA ASN A 65 -6.12 4.89 -13.45
C ASN A 65 -4.93 4.74 -12.48
N PHE A 66 -5.16 4.40 -11.21
CA PHE A 66 -4.12 4.25 -10.18
C PHE A 66 -3.69 2.80 -9.93
N SER A 67 -4.16 1.87 -10.75
CA SER A 67 -3.87 0.43 -10.62
C SER A 67 -2.37 0.10 -10.66
N GLN A 68 -1.52 0.97 -11.21
CA GLN A 68 -0.05 0.83 -11.21
C GLN A 68 0.53 0.59 -9.80
N HIS A 69 0.03 1.31 -8.81
CA HIS A 69 0.51 1.21 -7.43
C HIS A 69 0.11 -0.12 -6.76
N TRP A 70 -1.11 -0.58 -7.07
CA TRP A 70 -1.72 -1.70 -6.36
C TRP A 70 -1.51 -3.04 -7.06
N ASN A 71 -1.77 -3.06 -8.35
CA ASN A 71 -1.67 -4.25 -9.18
C ASN A 71 -1.73 -3.84 -10.67
N GLN A 72 -0.57 -3.73 -11.28
CA GLN A 72 -0.42 -3.27 -12.66
C GLN A 72 -1.17 -4.18 -13.66
N SER A 73 -1.30 -5.48 -13.38
CA SER A 73 -1.96 -6.43 -14.27
C SER A 73 -3.46 -6.18 -14.46
N LYS A 74 -4.11 -5.39 -13.58
CA LYS A 74 -5.51 -4.97 -13.66
C LYS A 74 -5.82 -4.17 -14.92
N TYR A 75 -4.86 -3.41 -15.46
CA TYR A 75 -5.07 -2.58 -16.65
C TYR A 75 -5.54 -3.37 -17.88
N LEU A 76 -5.29 -4.67 -17.93
CA LEU A 76 -5.77 -5.55 -18.99
C LEU A 76 -7.27 -5.83 -18.93
N PHE A 77 -7.91 -5.48 -17.82
CA PHE A 77 -9.37 -5.55 -17.60
C PHE A 77 -10.00 -4.15 -17.50
N SER A 78 -9.26 -3.11 -17.86
CA SER A 78 -9.81 -1.75 -17.92
C SER A 78 -10.79 -1.62 -19.09
N GLU A 79 -11.86 -0.86 -18.90
CA GLU A 79 -12.81 -0.52 -19.97
C GLU A 79 -12.18 0.41 -21.02
N SER A 80 -11.20 1.24 -20.61
CA SER A 80 -10.49 2.16 -21.48
C SER A 80 -9.14 1.57 -21.94
N ASP A 81 -8.77 1.86 -23.18
CA ASP A 81 -7.47 1.46 -23.74
C ASP A 81 -6.30 2.31 -23.24
N THR A 82 -6.60 3.49 -22.73
CA THR A 82 -5.60 4.42 -22.20
C THR A 82 -6.21 5.21 -21.04
N GLY A 83 -5.39 5.55 -20.08
CA GLY A 83 -5.79 6.39 -18.96
C GLY A 83 -4.61 7.13 -18.37
N ILE A 84 -4.93 8.27 -17.77
CA ILE A 84 -4.01 9.08 -16.98
C ILE A 84 -4.65 9.38 -15.64
N GLY A 85 -3.89 9.29 -14.57
CA GLY A 85 -4.31 9.63 -13.21
C GLY A 85 -3.32 10.60 -12.59
N PHE A 86 -3.83 11.59 -11.89
CA PHE A 86 -3.05 12.49 -11.05
C PHE A 86 -3.70 12.55 -9.67
N SER A 87 -2.91 12.42 -8.63
CA SER A 87 -3.34 12.63 -7.25
C SER A 87 -2.35 13.49 -6.49
N TYR A 88 -2.89 14.27 -5.57
CA TYR A 88 -2.15 15.05 -4.60
C TYR A 88 -2.74 14.74 -3.23
N THR A 89 -1.94 14.17 -2.35
CA THR A 89 -2.35 13.76 -1.01
C THR A 89 -1.55 14.56 0.02
N PRO A 90 -2.14 15.59 0.65
CA PRO A 90 -1.50 16.28 1.76
C PRO A 90 -1.34 15.29 2.93
N TYR A 91 -0.15 15.28 3.51
CA TYR A 91 0.17 14.40 4.61
C TYR A 91 0.46 15.25 5.86
N LEU A 92 -0.05 14.83 7.03
CA LEU A 92 0.08 15.59 8.29
C LEU A 92 -0.40 17.06 8.21
N SER A 93 -1.34 17.37 7.32
CA SER A 93 -1.78 18.73 7.00
C SER A 93 -2.33 19.54 8.20
N SER A 94 -2.66 18.88 9.32
CA SER A 94 -3.03 19.53 10.57
C SER A 94 -1.82 20.06 11.36
N VAL A 95 -0.60 19.65 11.03
CA VAL A 95 0.64 20.01 11.73
C VAL A 95 1.57 20.82 10.83
N VAL A 96 1.73 20.38 9.56
CA VAL A 96 2.59 21.00 8.55
C VAL A 96 1.84 21.08 7.22
N SER A 97 2.13 22.09 6.41
CA SER A 97 1.39 22.36 5.16
C SER A 97 2.10 21.93 3.89
N ASP A 98 3.37 21.52 3.98
CA ASP A 98 4.30 21.30 2.88
C ASP A 98 4.73 19.82 2.73
N VAL A 99 4.21 18.93 3.59
CA VAL A 99 4.38 17.49 3.44
C VAL A 99 3.24 16.94 2.58
N PHE A 100 3.58 16.32 1.45
CA PHE A 100 2.60 15.75 0.53
C PHE A 100 3.17 14.62 -0.33
N LEU A 101 2.27 13.78 -0.83
CA LEU A 101 2.53 12.78 -1.85
C LEU A 101 1.84 13.19 -3.16
N GLY A 102 2.63 13.41 -4.21
CA GLY A 102 2.17 13.55 -5.58
C GLY A 102 2.30 12.22 -6.33
N ASN A 103 1.30 11.85 -7.12
CA ASN A 103 1.35 10.65 -7.94
C ASN A 103 0.74 10.90 -9.31
N LEU A 104 1.50 10.56 -10.35
CA LEU A 104 1.08 10.62 -11.74
C LEU A 104 1.18 9.21 -12.34
N THR A 105 0.12 8.75 -12.97
CA THR A 105 0.06 7.45 -13.61
C THR A 105 -0.40 7.57 -15.05
N TYR A 106 0.10 6.70 -15.90
CA TYR A 106 -0.32 6.58 -17.29
C TYR A 106 -0.30 5.12 -17.70
N PHE A 107 -1.33 4.67 -18.41
CA PHE A 107 -1.30 3.37 -19.06
C PHE A 107 -1.83 3.44 -20.49
N LYS A 108 -1.35 2.53 -21.31
CA LYS A 108 -1.83 2.34 -22.68
C LYS A 108 -1.84 0.86 -23.01
N ARG A 109 -3.02 0.34 -23.34
CA ARG A 109 -3.19 -0.98 -23.90
C ARG A 109 -2.69 -0.98 -25.34
N ARG A 110 -1.74 -1.85 -25.64
CA ARG A 110 -1.18 -1.98 -26.99
C ARG A 110 -1.96 -2.97 -27.83
N SER A 111 -2.55 -3.97 -27.19
CA SER A 111 -3.40 -4.99 -27.79
C SER A 111 -4.38 -5.51 -26.73
N GLU A 112 -5.30 -6.39 -27.14
CA GLU A 112 -6.20 -7.06 -26.18
C GLU A 112 -5.44 -7.85 -25.09
N ARG A 113 -4.17 -8.21 -25.35
CA ARG A 113 -3.36 -9.05 -24.48
C ARG A 113 -2.20 -8.35 -23.81
N SER A 114 -1.92 -7.09 -24.12
CA SER A 114 -0.73 -6.41 -23.57
C SER A 114 -0.98 -4.94 -23.27
N VAL A 115 -0.38 -4.47 -22.18
CA VAL A 115 -0.46 -3.09 -21.70
C VAL A 115 0.90 -2.61 -21.21
N TRP A 116 1.22 -1.36 -21.53
CA TRP A 116 2.32 -0.61 -20.94
C TRP A 116 1.76 0.39 -19.93
N SER A 117 2.50 0.62 -18.87
CA SER A 117 2.12 1.59 -17.85
C SER A 117 3.36 2.29 -17.28
N PHE A 118 3.19 3.52 -16.83
CA PHE A 118 4.23 4.35 -16.25
C PHE A 118 3.65 5.11 -15.07
N SER A 119 4.46 5.31 -14.03
CA SER A 119 4.10 6.21 -12.94
C SER A 119 5.30 6.98 -12.42
N LEU A 120 5.00 8.12 -11.83
CA LEU A 120 5.94 8.95 -11.09
C LEU A 120 5.30 9.28 -9.74
N LYS A 121 5.99 9.00 -8.66
CA LYS A 121 5.61 9.45 -7.32
C LYS A 121 6.67 10.40 -6.79
N TYR A 122 6.22 11.44 -6.12
CA TYR A 122 7.07 12.41 -5.44
C TYR A 122 6.52 12.62 -4.03
N PHE A 123 7.37 12.42 -3.03
CA PHE A 123 7.05 12.65 -1.63
C PHE A 123 7.91 13.78 -1.09
N SER A 124 7.27 14.90 -0.74
CA SER A 124 7.89 16.00 -0.01
C SER A 124 7.78 15.74 1.48
N LEU A 125 8.90 15.82 2.20
CA LEU A 125 8.93 15.77 3.66
C LEU A 125 8.82 17.18 4.30
N GLY A 126 8.62 18.20 3.46
CA GLY A 126 8.53 19.58 3.90
C GLY A 126 9.89 20.26 4.06
N GLU A 127 9.87 21.53 4.48
CA GLU A 127 11.08 22.30 4.78
C GLU A 127 11.45 22.13 6.25
N ILE A 128 12.74 21.92 6.50
CA ILE A 128 13.31 21.74 7.84
C ILE A 128 14.38 22.80 8.08
N ASP A 129 14.17 23.61 9.10
CA ASP A 129 15.14 24.61 9.55
C ASP A 129 16.17 23.95 10.49
N ILE A 130 17.42 23.92 10.04
CA ILE A 130 18.54 23.40 10.85
C ILE A 130 19.32 24.55 11.46
N LEU A 131 19.43 24.54 12.78
CA LEU A 131 20.17 25.52 13.58
C LEU A 131 21.26 24.82 14.38
N GLU A 132 22.52 25.29 14.29
CA GLU A 132 23.58 24.84 15.23
C GLU A 132 23.42 25.46 16.59
N ASN A 133 23.15 26.79 16.61
CA ASN A 133 22.92 27.54 17.83
C ASN A 133 21.61 28.33 17.71
N PRO A 134 20.94 28.63 18.81
CA PRO A 134 19.65 29.35 18.79
C PRO A 134 19.69 30.75 18.17
N LEU A 135 20.88 31.33 17.94
CA LEU A 135 21.06 32.64 17.34
C LEU A 135 21.57 32.63 15.89
N ASP A 136 21.80 31.44 15.35
CA ASP A 136 22.28 31.28 13.98
C ASP A 136 21.13 31.50 12.96
N ILE A 137 21.51 31.80 11.71
CA ILE A 137 20.58 31.84 10.60
C ILE A 137 20.31 30.38 10.23
N PRO A 138 19.03 29.94 10.16
CA PRO A 138 18.70 28.57 9.81
C PRO A 138 19.19 28.19 8.40
N VAL A 139 19.71 27.00 8.27
CA VAL A 139 19.89 26.36 6.97
C VAL A 139 18.61 25.59 6.65
N VAL A 140 17.93 25.98 5.56
CA VAL A 140 16.68 25.36 5.15
C VAL A 140 16.99 24.17 4.24
N GLU A 141 16.56 22.98 4.63
CA GLU A 141 16.65 21.75 3.84
C GLU A 141 15.25 21.29 3.44
N SER A 142 15.13 20.70 2.23
CA SER A 142 13.86 20.22 1.69
C SER A 142 13.98 18.75 1.29
N PRO A 143 14.00 17.81 2.28
CA PRO A 143 14.12 16.40 2.01
C PRO A 143 12.98 15.90 1.14
N ASN A 144 13.31 15.03 0.21
CA ASN A 144 12.30 14.48 -0.69
C ASN A 144 12.68 13.08 -1.19
N GLU A 145 11.67 12.35 -1.62
CA GLU A 145 11.83 11.02 -2.18
C GLU A 145 11.00 10.91 -3.47
N PHE A 146 11.48 10.20 -4.46
CA PHE A 146 10.69 9.95 -5.65
C PHE A 146 10.92 8.58 -6.27
N THR A 147 9.94 8.13 -7.07
CA THR A 147 10.08 6.93 -7.90
C THR A 147 9.63 7.17 -9.33
N ILE A 148 10.27 6.46 -10.24
CA ILE A 148 9.83 6.31 -11.63
C ILE A 148 9.61 4.83 -11.88
N ASP A 149 8.40 4.48 -12.31
CA ASP A 149 7.99 3.11 -12.55
C ASP A 149 7.66 2.89 -14.03
N ALA A 150 8.05 1.75 -14.57
CA ALA A 150 7.65 1.29 -15.88
C ALA A 150 7.10 -0.14 -15.77
N GLY A 151 5.86 -0.34 -16.18
CA GLY A 151 5.15 -1.61 -16.07
C GLY A 151 4.80 -2.21 -17.44
N TYR A 152 4.82 -3.54 -17.50
CA TYR A 152 4.31 -4.33 -18.62
C TYR A 152 3.40 -5.42 -18.11
N GLY A 153 2.19 -5.49 -18.66
CA GLY A 153 1.19 -6.52 -18.35
C GLY A 153 0.86 -7.38 -19.56
N LEU A 154 0.61 -8.67 -19.28
CA LEU A 154 0.24 -9.66 -20.27
C LEU A 154 -0.97 -10.46 -19.80
N LYS A 155 -2.00 -10.55 -20.66
CA LYS A 155 -3.16 -11.41 -20.45
C LYS A 155 -2.81 -12.84 -20.85
N LEU A 156 -2.79 -13.73 -19.88
CA LEU A 156 -2.41 -15.15 -20.07
C LEU A 156 -3.60 -16.01 -20.46
N SER A 157 -4.82 -15.62 -20.00
CA SER A 157 -6.09 -16.19 -20.46
C SER A 157 -7.15 -15.09 -20.48
N ASP A 158 -8.38 -15.40 -20.90
CA ASP A 158 -9.47 -14.41 -20.91
C ASP A 158 -9.77 -13.83 -19.53
N ASN A 159 -9.50 -14.60 -18.48
CA ASN A 159 -9.82 -14.25 -17.10
C ASN A 159 -8.58 -13.94 -16.24
N PHE A 160 -7.35 -14.16 -16.74
CA PHE A 160 -6.14 -14.00 -15.90
C PHE A 160 -5.04 -13.25 -16.62
N SER A 161 -4.43 -12.31 -15.91
CA SER A 161 -3.28 -11.53 -16.35
C SER A 161 -2.17 -11.53 -15.32
N MET A 162 -0.96 -11.28 -15.79
CA MET A 162 0.21 -10.98 -14.95
C MET A 162 0.89 -9.70 -15.40
N GLY A 163 1.61 -9.07 -14.48
CA GLY A 163 2.35 -7.85 -14.74
C GLY A 163 3.67 -7.81 -13.99
N ILE A 164 4.63 -7.11 -14.58
CA ILE A 164 5.92 -6.79 -13.98
C ILE A 164 6.09 -5.29 -14.05
N THR A 165 6.56 -4.68 -12.96
CA THR A 165 6.92 -3.26 -12.90
C THR A 165 8.37 -3.14 -12.48
N ALA A 166 9.16 -2.41 -13.24
CA ALA A 166 10.50 -1.98 -12.85
C ALA A 166 10.39 -0.58 -12.23
N ARG A 167 11.07 -0.38 -11.10
CA ARG A 167 11.03 0.86 -10.31
C ARG A 167 12.46 1.36 -10.08
N PHE A 168 12.69 2.63 -10.35
CA PHE A 168 13.84 3.37 -9.88
C PHE A 168 13.44 4.20 -8.65
N LEU A 169 14.29 4.21 -7.64
CA LEU A 169 14.09 4.86 -6.35
C LEU A 169 15.17 5.89 -6.12
N LEU A 170 14.81 7.08 -5.65
CA LEU A 170 15.74 8.08 -5.14
C LEU A 170 15.18 8.63 -3.83
N SER A 171 16.04 8.69 -2.81
CA SER A 171 15.74 9.27 -1.50
C SER A 171 16.82 10.28 -1.15
N ASP A 172 16.44 11.55 -1.14
CA ASP A 172 17.26 12.67 -0.67
C ASP A 172 16.72 13.16 0.67
N VAL A 173 17.10 12.46 1.71
CA VAL A 173 16.77 12.81 3.10
C VAL A 173 17.97 13.42 3.82
N LYS A 174 18.84 14.08 3.06
CA LYS A 174 19.99 14.78 3.65
C LYS A 174 19.49 15.84 4.61
N LEU A 175 19.92 15.72 5.83
CA LEU A 175 19.96 16.82 6.78
C LEU A 175 21.42 17.23 6.86
N GLN A 176 21.79 18.35 6.25
CA GLN A 176 23.14 18.91 6.38
C GLN A 176 23.36 19.34 7.84
N SER A 177 23.60 18.37 8.68
CA SER A 177 24.24 18.62 9.97
C SER A 177 25.74 18.72 9.71
N PHE A 178 26.42 19.68 10.29
CA PHE A 178 27.82 20.02 10.07
C PHE A 178 28.82 18.85 10.22
N ASN A 179 28.35 17.67 10.60
CA ASN A 179 29.12 16.44 10.77
C ASN A 179 28.47 15.19 10.14
N SER A 180 27.43 15.29 9.31
CA SER A 180 26.80 14.10 8.74
C SER A 180 27.20 13.93 7.27
N GLU A 181 27.85 12.81 6.96
CA GLU A 181 28.15 12.34 5.59
C GLU A 181 26.94 11.59 4.99
N THR A 182 25.73 12.17 5.12
CA THR A 182 24.56 11.57 4.46
C THR A 182 24.56 11.89 2.98
N GLU A 183 24.36 10.88 2.15
CA GLU A 183 24.32 10.98 0.70
C GLU A 183 22.91 10.69 0.17
N VAL A 184 22.64 11.14 -1.07
CA VAL A 184 21.44 10.74 -1.80
C VAL A 184 21.48 9.23 -2.04
N ALA A 185 20.49 8.52 -1.53
CA ALA A 185 20.39 7.09 -1.73
C ALA A 185 19.57 6.74 -2.98
N THR A 186 20.05 5.80 -3.78
CA THR A 186 19.33 5.30 -4.95
C THR A 186 19.21 3.78 -4.90
N SER A 187 18.15 3.23 -5.47
CA SER A 187 17.95 1.78 -5.59
C SER A 187 17.05 1.45 -6.76
N PHE A 188 16.95 0.17 -7.05
CA PHE A 188 16.00 -0.38 -8.01
C PHE A 188 15.13 -1.43 -7.33
N ALA A 189 13.90 -1.55 -7.79
CA ALA A 189 12.99 -2.57 -7.33
C ALA A 189 12.17 -3.14 -8.48
N VAL A 190 11.59 -4.31 -8.26
CA VAL A 190 10.68 -4.97 -9.20
C VAL A 190 9.41 -5.35 -8.44
N ASP A 191 8.26 -5.10 -9.07
CA ASP A 191 6.98 -5.62 -8.61
C ASP A 191 6.53 -6.74 -9.55
N ILE A 192 5.90 -7.77 -8.98
CA ILE A 192 5.27 -8.90 -9.71
C ILE A 192 3.82 -8.97 -9.27
N SER A 193 2.91 -8.88 -10.22
CA SER A 193 1.48 -8.87 -9.94
C SER A 193 0.72 -9.87 -10.79
N GLY A 194 -0.42 -10.32 -10.27
CA GLY A 194 -1.37 -11.16 -10.99
C GLY A 194 -2.80 -10.78 -10.64
N PHE A 195 -3.69 -10.88 -11.62
CA PHE A 195 -5.08 -10.52 -11.47
C PHE A 195 -5.99 -11.48 -12.23
N PHE A 196 -7.00 -11.92 -11.55
CA PHE A 196 -8.09 -12.74 -12.09
C PHE A 196 -9.40 -11.97 -12.01
N GLN A 197 -10.17 -12.00 -13.09
CA GLN A 197 -11.56 -11.51 -13.14
C GLN A 197 -12.43 -12.55 -13.83
N SER A 198 -13.49 -12.98 -13.16
CA SER A 198 -14.46 -13.90 -13.74
C SER A 198 -15.25 -13.22 -14.86
N ASN A 199 -15.86 -14.01 -15.74
CA ASN A 199 -17.00 -13.52 -16.48
C ASN A 199 -18.15 -13.22 -15.52
N THR A 200 -19.11 -12.41 -15.96
CA THR A 200 -20.34 -12.20 -15.20
C THR A 200 -21.08 -13.53 -15.03
N PHE A 201 -21.48 -13.82 -13.81
CA PHE A 201 -22.24 -15.02 -13.46
C PHE A 201 -23.41 -14.66 -12.54
N GLN A 202 -24.41 -15.50 -12.48
CA GLN A 202 -25.55 -15.29 -11.58
C GLN A 202 -25.24 -15.80 -10.16
N LEU A 203 -25.48 -14.95 -9.16
CA LEU A 203 -25.40 -15.28 -7.74
C LEU A 203 -26.70 -14.85 -7.04
N GLY A 204 -27.59 -15.81 -6.82
CA GLY A 204 -28.96 -15.51 -6.40
C GLY A 204 -29.73 -14.81 -7.52
N ASP A 205 -30.32 -13.67 -7.19
CA ASP A 205 -31.13 -12.87 -8.12
C ASP A 205 -30.35 -11.80 -8.88
N ASN A 206 -29.01 -11.70 -8.61
CA ASN A 206 -28.16 -10.65 -9.18
C ASN A 206 -27.05 -11.24 -10.04
N ASP A 207 -26.60 -10.47 -11.00
CA ASP A 207 -25.34 -10.71 -11.69
C ASP A 207 -24.17 -10.34 -10.79
N ALA A 208 -23.08 -11.10 -10.90
CA ALA A 208 -21.89 -10.87 -10.10
C ALA A 208 -20.60 -11.05 -10.92
N ILE A 209 -19.54 -10.34 -10.49
CA ILE A 209 -18.18 -10.47 -11.00
C ILE A 209 -17.27 -10.75 -9.80
N TYR A 210 -16.53 -11.86 -9.84
CA TYR A 210 -15.53 -12.18 -8.85
C TYR A 210 -14.15 -11.75 -9.32
N ARG A 211 -13.35 -11.18 -8.41
CA ARG A 211 -11.97 -10.75 -8.65
C ARG A 211 -11.04 -11.31 -7.58
N ALA A 212 -9.85 -11.68 -7.99
CA ALA A 212 -8.76 -12.05 -7.09
C ALA A 212 -7.46 -11.46 -7.62
N GLY A 213 -6.57 -11.09 -6.73
CA GLY A 213 -5.30 -10.51 -7.14
C GLY A 213 -4.22 -10.72 -6.10
N PHE A 214 -2.99 -10.64 -6.56
CA PHE A 214 -1.80 -10.54 -5.71
C PHE A 214 -0.83 -9.51 -6.27
N ASN A 215 -0.03 -8.95 -5.40
CA ASN A 215 1.11 -8.11 -5.75
C ASN A 215 2.25 -8.35 -4.76
N ILE A 216 3.43 -8.68 -5.28
CA ILE A 216 4.67 -8.66 -4.52
C ILE A 216 5.42 -7.44 -5.01
N SER A 217 5.48 -6.40 -4.19
CA SER A 217 6.05 -5.11 -4.57
C SER A 217 7.38 -4.83 -3.87
N ASN A 218 8.15 -3.93 -4.48
CA ASN A 218 9.42 -3.43 -3.96
C ASN A 218 10.48 -4.53 -3.73
N LEU A 219 10.54 -5.54 -4.60
CA LEU A 219 11.60 -6.53 -4.56
C LEU A 219 12.92 -5.91 -5.04
N GLY A 220 13.83 -5.60 -4.15
CA GLY A 220 15.09 -4.94 -4.49
C GLY A 220 16.11 -4.94 -3.36
N PRO A 221 17.35 -4.53 -3.65
CA PRO A 221 18.41 -4.49 -2.67
C PRO A 221 18.13 -3.46 -1.56
N LYS A 222 18.81 -3.61 -0.45
CA LYS A 222 18.83 -2.64 0.64
C LYS A 222 19.36 -1.29 0.17
N MET A 223 18.94 -0.23 0.84
CA MET A 223 19.45 1.13 0.62
C MET A 223 20.39 1.56 1.74
N LYS A 224 21.38 2.39 1.37
CA LYS A 224 22.38 2.94 2.25
C LYS A 224 22.44 4.46 2.07
N TYR A 225 22.47 5.20 3.18
CA TYR A 225 22.45 6.66 3.19
C TYR A 225 23.79 7.30 3.52
N SER A 226 24.81 6.51 3.88
CA SER A 226 26.18 6.97 4.05
C SER A 226 27.15 5.81 3.84
N GLU A 227 28.42 6.09 3.50
CA GLU A 227 29.40 5.02 3.27
C GLU A 227 29.62 4.12 4.49
N LEU A 228 29.58 4.68 5.69
CA LEU A 228 29.75 3.97 6.96
C LEU A 228 28.43 3.54 7.62
N GLY A 229 27.27 3.93 7.04
CA GLY A 229 25.96 3.65 7.59
C GLY A 229 25.48 2.22 7.38
N GLU A 230 24.48 1.83 8.15
CA GLU A 230 23.82 0.55 8.00
C GLU A 230 22.94 0.52 6.73
N GLU A 231 22.84 -0.65 6.12
CA GLU A 231 21.94 -0.91 5.01
C GLU A 231 20.54 -1.22 5.53
N ASN A 232 19.53 -0.50 5.04
CA ASN A 232 18.13 -0.69 5.38
C ASN A 232 17.36 -1.39 4.27
N PHE A 233 16.49 -2.32 4.62
CA PHE A 233 15.56 -2.93 3.67
C PHE A 233 14.64 -1.87 3.07
N ILE A 234 14.37 -1.95 1.78
CA ILE A 234 13.22 -1.27 1.18
C ILE A 234 11.94 -2.04 1.56
N PRO A 235 10.76 -1.40 1.58
CA PRO A 235 9.53 -2.03 2.06
C PRO A 235 8.96 -3.04 1.06
N SER A 236 9.68 -4.16 0.88
CA SER A 236 9.16 -5.30 0.11
C SER A 236 7.88 -5.80 0.75
N ASN A 237 6.84 -6.02 -0.05
CA ASN A 237 5.51 -6.22 0.48
C ASN A 237 4.69 -7.21 -0.35
N LEU A 238 3.95 -8.09 0.31
CA LEU A 238 3.00 -9.03 -0.30
C LEU A 238 1.57 -8.59 0.00
N ARG A 239 0.77 -8.41 -1.04
CA ARG A 239 -0.67 -8.19 -0.95
C ARG A 239 -1.41 -9.30 -1.67
N ILE A 240 -2.44 -9.82 -1.03
CA ILE A 240 -3.35 -10.82 -1.61
C ILE A 240 -4.77 -10.40 -1.30
N GLY A 241 -5.63 -10.35 -2.29
CA GLY A 241 -6.99 -9.91 -2.10
C GLY A 241 -8.01 -10.66 -2.96
N ASN A 242 -9.25 -10.57 -2.51
CA ASN A 242 -10.42 -11.07 -3.20
C ASN A 242 -11.51 -10.01 -3.17
N GLY A 243 -12.33 -9.98 -4.20
CA GLY A 243 -13.46 -9.07 -4.29
C GLY A 243 -14.62 -9.70 -5.05
N ILE A 244 -15.82 -9.29 -4.73
CA ILE A 244 -17.02 -9.63 -5.45
C ILE A 244 -17.85 -8.37 -5.66
N GLU A 245 -18.31 -8.16 -6.88
CA GLU A 245 -19.20 -7.08 -7.25
C GLU A 245 -20.55 -7.64 -7.63
N PHE A 246 -21.59 -7.18 -6.97
CA PHE A 246 -22.99 -7.47 -7.27
C PHE A 246 -23.54 -6.36 -8.15
N ILE A 247 -24.09 -6.72 -9.29
CA ILE A 247 -24.69 -5.82 -10.26
C ILE A 247 -26.20 -5.96 -10.10
N TYR A 248 -26.84 -4.95 -9.49
CA TYR A 248 -28.29 -4.98 -9.24
C TYR A 248 -29.08 -4.59 -10.50
N ASP A 249 -28.58 -3.59 -11.22
CA ASP A 249 -29.13 -3.11 -12.47
C ASP A 249 -28.07 -2.33 -13.27
N SER A 250 -28.44 -1.68 -14.37
CA SER A 250 -27.54 -0.89 -15.22
C SER A 250 -26.91 0.31 -14.49
N ASN A 251 -27.45 0.71 -13.35
CA ASN A 251 -27.09 1.94 -12.64
C ASN A 251 -26.49 1.67 -11.26
N ASN A 252 -26.72 0.49 -10.70
CA ASN A 252 -26.40 0.21 -9.30
C ASN A 252 -25.52 -1.03 -9.18
N SER A 253 -24.37 -0.90 -8.55
CA SER A 253 -23.54 -2.04 -8.15
C SER A 253 -22.98 -1.87 -6.75
N LEU A 254 -22.66 -2.99 -6.09
CA LEU A 254 -22.06 -3.07 -4.77
C LEU A 254 -20.86 -4.02 -4.83
N ALA A 255 -19.67 -3.49 -4.58
CA ALA A 255 -18.46 -4.29 -4.47
C ALA A 255 -18.06 -4.48 -3.01
N LEU A 256 -17.72 -5.71 -2.67
CA LEU A 256 -17.10 -6.09 -1.39
C LEU A 256 -15.71 -6.61 -1.67
N SER A 257 -14.74 -6.23 -0.87
CA SER A 257 -13.35 -6.68 -1.03
C SER A 257 -12.68 -6.91 0.32
N ILE A 258 -11.76 -7.87 0.33
CA ILE A 258 -10.87 -8.16 1.45
C ILE A 258 -9.45 -8.28 0.93
N GLU A 259 -8.52 -7.69 1.64
CA GLU A 259 -7.09 -7.75 1.32
C GLU A 259 -6.28 -8.07 2.57
N ILE A 260 -5.27 -8.92 2.40
CA ILE A 260 -4.27 -9.24 3.41
C ILE A 260 -2.94 -8.73 2.91
N ASN A 261 -2.24 -8.01 3.76
CA ASN A 261 -0.95 -7.42 3.47
C ASN A 261 0.09 -7.90 4.48
N LYS A 262 1.28 -8.29 4.00
CA LYS A 262 2.44 -8.62 4.81
C LYS A 262 3.68 -7.90 4.30
N LEU A 263 4.36 -7.20 5.21
CA LEU A 263 5.67 -6.65 4.93
C LEU A 263 6.71 -7.79 4.91
N LEU A 264 7.41 -7.94 3.79
CA LEU A 264 8.42 -8.98 3.57
C LEU A 264 9.81 -8.52 4.04
N VAL A 265 9.86 -7.94 5.21
CA VAL A 265 11.08 -7.41 5.84
C VAL A 265 11.22 -8.10 7.19
N PRO A 266 12.41 -8.58 7.54
CA PRO A 266 12.62 -9.29 8.80
C PRO A 266 12.32 -8.43 10.02
N THR A 267 11.72 -9.03 11.04
CA THR A 267 11.50 -8.39 12.35
C THR A 267 12.84 -8.05 12.99
N PRO A 268 13.02 -6.80 13.46
CA PRO A 268 14.21 -6.42 14.21
C PRO A 268 14.30 -7.19 15.54
N ASN A 269 15.40 -7.87 15.79
CA ASN A 269 15.54 -8.76 16.94
C ASN A 269 16.57 -8.31 17.98
N ILE A 270 17.36 -7.28 17.72
CA ILE A 270 18.40 -6.79 18.61
C ILE A 270 18.06 -5.39 19.09
N PRO A 271 17.83 -5.18 20.40
CA PRO A 271 17.62 -3.86 20.94
C PRO A 271 18.93 -3.05 20.94
N VAL A 272 18.84 -1.79 20.53
CA VAL A 272 19.91 -0.80 20.65
C VAL A 272 19.60 0.06 21.86
N TYR A 273 20.50 0.02 22.86
CA TYR A 273 20.30 0.75 24.10
C TYR A 273 20.84 2.18 24.01
N GLY A 274 20.18 3.09 24.69
CA GLY A 274 20.61 4.47 24.85
C GLY A 274 21.88 4.61 25.71
N PRO A 275 22.38 5.86 25.88
CA PRO A 275 23.59 6.14 26.69
C PRO A 275 23.45 5.70 28.15
N ASP A 276 22.23 5.52 28.64
CA ASP A 276 21.92 5.04 30.00
C ASP A 276 22.08 3.50 30.16
N GLY A 277 22.31 2.79 29.04
CA GLY A 277 22.49 1.34 29.01
C GLY A 277 21.23 0.52 29.36
N SER A 278 20.09 1.16 29.55
CA SER A 278 18.83 0.53 29.97
C SER A 278 17.64 0.85 29.07
N THR A 279 17.57 2.03 28.52
CA THR A 279 16.48 2.46 27.63
C THR A 279 16.74 1.98 26.20
N ILE A 280 15.81 1.18 25.64
CA ILE A 280 15.86 0.77 24.23
C ILE A 280 15.47 1.98 23.37
N ILE A 281 16.38 2.45 22.52
CA ILE A 281 16.16 3.57 21.61
C ILE A 281 15.81 3.13 20.19
N SER A 282 16.22 1.95 19.80
CA SER A 282 15.89 1.34 18.50
C SER A 282 16.14 -0.18 18.50
N TYR A 283 15.80 -0.83 17.40
CA TYR A 283 16.17 -2.23 17.16
C TYR A 283 16.98 -2.32 15.87
N SER A 284 18.09 -3.08 15.88
CA SER A 284 18.88 -3.33 14.67
C SER A 284 18.19 -4.35 13.78
N GLN A 285 18.35 -4.16 12.48
CA GLN A 285 17.90 -5.12 11.46
C GLN A 285 18.92 -6.27 11.34
N PRO A 286 18.47 -7.51 11.04
CA PRO A 286 19.39 -8.61 10.78
C PRO A 286 20.29 -8.29 9.57
N ASN A 287 21.60 -8.53 9.69
CA ASN A 287 22.55 -8.37 8.58
C ASN A 287 22.48 -9.55 7.62
N ILE A 288 21.42 -9.63 6.83
CA ILE A 288 21.18 -10.67 5.81
C ILE A 288 20.86 -10.01 4.47
N GLY A 289 21.11 -10.73 3.38
CA GLY A 289 20.74 -10.26 2.03
C GLY A 289 19.22 -10.12 1.87
N PHE A 290 18.80 -9.28 0.95
CA PHE A 290 17.37 -8.95 0.79
C PHE A 290 16.50 -10.18 0.48
N LEU A 291 16.94 -11.11 -0.39
CA LEU A 291 16.19 -12.34 -0.69
C LEU A 291 16.03 -13.22 0.55
N SER A 292 17.10 -13.38 1.34
CA SER A 292 17.04 -14.13 2.58
C SER A 292 16.11 -13.46 3.60
N GLY A 293 16.06 -12.12 3.60
CA GLY A 293 15.14 -11.33 4.41
C GLY A 293 13.69 -11.63 4.07
N ILE A 294 13.33 -11.64 2.79
CA ILE A 294 11.98 -11.96 2.31
C ILE A 294 11.52 -13.33 2.84
N PHE A 295 12.35 -14.38 2.70
CA PHE A 295 11.97 -15.70 3.19
C PHE A 295 11.92 -15.80 4.71
N LYS A 296 12.83 -15.11 5.41
CA LYS A 296 12.83 -15.09 6.87
C LYS A 296 11.62 -14.40 7.46
N SER A 297 11.12 -13.33 6.83
CA SER A 297 9.97 -12.55 7.31
C SER A 297 8.68 -13.35 7.51
N PHE A 298 8.64 -14.61 7.12
CA PHE A 298 7.50 -15.50 7.35
C PHE A 298 7.63 -16.34 8.62
N ASN A 299 8.77 -16.32 9.31
CA ASN A 299 9.00 -17.15 10.49
C ASN A 299 10.16 -16.61 11.35
N ASP A 300 10.21 -15.31 11.57
CA ASP A 300 11.28 -14.67 12.35
C ASP A 300 10.77 -13.87 13.56
N ALA A 301 9.48 -13.84 13.77
CA ALA A 301 8.89 -13.23 14.94
C ALA A 301 9.30 -14.00 16.21
N PRO A 302 9.93 -13.34 17.21
CA PRO A 302 10.48 -14.02 18.39
C PRO A 302 9.46 -14.76 19.25
N ASP A 303 8.22 -14.27 19.30
CA ASP A 303 7.11 -14.91 20.03
C ASP A 303 6.36 -15.95 19.17
N GLY A 304 6.96 -16.31 18.02
CA GLY A 304 6.48 -17.36 17.13
C GLY A 304 5.24 -16.98 16.32
N PHE A 305 4.48 -17.99 15.89
CA PHE A 305 3.38 -17.82 14.94
C PHE A 305 2.30 -16.80 15.35
N SER A 306 2.08 -16.63 16.65
CA SER A 306 1.12 -15.64 17.18
C SER A 306 1.55 -14.21 16.90
N GLU A 307 2.84 -13.91 16.94
CA GLU A 307 3.40 -12.60 16.58
C GLU A 307 3.40 -12.40 15.06
N GLU A 308 3.76 -13.43 14.29
CA GLU A 308 3.68 -13.42 12.83
C GLU A 308 2.29 -13.03 12.31
N LEU A 309 1.23 -13.54 12.94
CA LEU A 309 -0.14 -13.16 12.58
C LEU A 309 -0.47 -11.69 12.89
N LYS A 310 0.20 -11.08 13.87
CA LYS A 310 0.04 -9.66 14.21
C LYS A 310 0.73 -8.73 13.22
N GLU A 311 1.68 -9.23 12.42
CA GLU A 311 2.32 -8.49 11.35
C GLU A 311 1.46 -8.40 10.08
N LEU A 312 0.41 -9.21 9.99
CA LEU A 312 -0.54 -9.14 8.88
C LEU A 312 -1.50 -7.98 9.08
N THR A 313 -1.64 -7.17 8.04
CA THR A 313 -2.67 -6.14 7.98
C THR A 313 -3.86 -6.66 7.17
N TYR A 314 -5.05 -6.49 7.70
CA TYR A 314 -6.30 -6.88 7.07
C TYR A 314 -7.10 -5.64 6.71
N SER A 315 -7.57 -5.57 5.48
CA SER A 315 -8.44 -4.50 5.00
C SER A 315 -9.75 -5.07 4.49
N LEU A 316 -10.85 -4.42 4.85
CA LEU A 316 -12.20 -4.71 4.35
C LEU A 316 -12.72 -3.47 3.64
N GLY A 317 -13.20 -3.61 2.41
CA GLY A 317 -13.73 -2.52 1.62
C GLY A 317 -15.14 -2.80 1.13
N LEU A 318 -15.92 -1.73 1.09
CA LEU A 318 -17.24 -1.70 0.50
C LEU A 318 -17.30 -0.49 -0.44
N GLU A 319 -17.70 -0.71 -1.69
CA GLU A 319 -17.89 0.36 -2.67
C GLU A 319 -19.28 0.20 -3.30
N TYR A 320 -20.16 1.18 -3.08
CA TYR A 320 -21.42 1.28 -3.79
C TYR A 320 -21.26 2.28 -4.93
N SER A 321 -21.64 1.87 -6.14
CA SER A 321 -21.62 2.71 -7.34
C SER A 321 -23.03 3.02 -7.81
N PHE A 322 -23.29 4.29 -8.12
CA PHE A 322 -24.51 4.76 -8.76
C PHE A 322 -24.18 5.43 -10.09
N ASN A 323 -24.69 4.88 -11.19
CA ASN A 323 -24.47 5.35 -12.58
C ASN A 323 -23.00 5.42 -12.99
N ASN A 324 -22.09 4.73 -12.32
CA ASN A 324 -20.63 4.87 -12.49
C ASN A 324 -20.11 6.32 -12.33
N VAL A 325 -20.86 7.17 -11.63
CA VAL A 325 -20.55 8.60 -11.39
C VAL A 325 -20.39 8.90 -9.90
N PHE A 326 -21.30 8.38 -9.09
CA PHE A 326 -21.24 8.55 -7.63
C PHE A 326 -20.79 7.26 -6.97
N PHE A 327 -19.80 7.38 -6.09
CA PHE A 327 -19.25 6.26 -5.34
C PHE A 327 -19.27 6.56 -3.85
N LEU A 328 -19.80 5.61 -3.07
CA LEU A 328 -19.73 5.61 -1.61
C LEU A 328 -18.80 4.47 -1.18
N ARG A 329 -17.85 4.83 -0.34
CA ARG A 329 -16.83 3.89 0.18
C ARG A 329 -16.72 4.00 1.69
#